data_c57d97221ce0325a1d1adcee156b97fe
#
_entry.id   c57d97221ce0325a1d1adcee156b97fe
#
_cell.length_a   1.000
_cell.length_b   1.000
_cell.length_c   1.000
_cell.angle_alpha   90.00
_cell.angle_beta   90.00
_cell.angle_gamma   90.00
#
_symmetry.space_group_name_H-M   'P 1'
#
loop_
_entity.id
_entity.type
_entity.pdbx_description
1 polymer ?
#
loop_
_entity_poly.entity_id
_entity_poly.type
_entity_poly.pdbx_seq_one_letter_code
_entity_poly.pdbx_strand_id
1 'polypeptide(L)'
;MVWRKGWILICLWWGLAAQAAEQPTLTLLTELWPPYVMRLDDGSLGGADLELARTVLTRMGYRTTVKVLPWKRVLQEARLQQGDGIVDAFFEERRLEWLHYPDEPLSQSGEVIFFPLDKPVDYQSLASLKGLRIGTQTDYAYGEAFLTAAGFTRVPMTGESNMIKQLHLMMAGRLDAVVMNQMVGRYLVRGQGLQDQIGHSDKTVTDSNRNFLAFTHKPGHEKLAYQFSLALKAFKQTPEYQALLTRYGL
;
A
#
# COMPACT_ATOMS: atom_id res chain seq x y z
N MET A 1 -75.73 -6.32 45.06
CA MET A 1 -75.11 -7.24 44.11
C MET A 1 -74.49 -6.39 42.99
N VAL A 2 -73.22 -6.03 43.14
CA VAL A 2 -72.52 -5.06 42.26
C VAL A 2 -71.36 -5.78 41.57
N TRP A 3 -71.43 -5.93 40.25
CA TRP A 3 -70.42 -6.53 39.44
C TRP A 3 -69.38 -5.48 39.06
N ARG A 4 -68.14 -5.63 39.57
CA ARG A 4 -66.97 -4.86 39.13
C ARG A 4 -66.38 -5.51 37.86
N LYS A 5 -66.46 -4.81 36.71
CA LYS A 5 -65.76 -5.17 35.48
C LYS A 5 -64.27 -4.71 35.62
N GLY A 6 -63.34 -5.68 35.69
CA GLY A 6 -61.89 -5.40 35.62
C GLY A 6 -61.48 -5.22 34.16
N TRP A 7 -60.87 -4.08 33.89
CA TRP A 7 -60.22 -3.82 32.60
C TRP A 7 -58.77 -4.31 32.67
N ILE A 8 -58.42 -5.32 31.83
CA ILE A 8 -57.03 -5.78 31.64
C ILE A 8 -56.41 -4.91 30.56
N LEU A 9 -55.52 -4.03 30.95
CA LEU A 9 -54.65 -3.27 30.05
C LEU A 9 -53.51 -4.18 29.60
N ILE A 10 -53.62 -4.70 28.37
CA ILE A 10 -52.53 -5.41 27.68
C ILE A 10 -51.57 -4.35 27.12
N CYS A 11 -50.47 -4.10 27.82
CA CYS A 11 -49.34 -3.31 27.28
C CYS A 11 -48.60 -4.15 26.24
N LEU A 12 -48.87 -3.92 24.97
CA LEU A 12 -48.07 -4.41 23.86
C LEU A 12 -46.72 -3.68 23.86
N TRP A 13 -45.73 -4.33 24.42
CA TRP A 13 -44.33 -3.91 24.22
C TRP A 13 -43.91 -4.29 22.79
N TRP A 14 -43.97 -3.34 21.90
CA TRP A 14 -43.29 -3.46 20.62
C TRP A 14 -41.76 -3.30 20.90
N GLY A 15 -41.09 -4.44 20.99
CA GLY A 15 -39.64 -4.49 20.98
C GLY A 15 -39.18 -4.02 19.59
N LEU A 16 -38.66 -2.77 19.49
CA LEU A 16 -37.83 -2.37 18.38
C LEU A 16 -36.55 -3.25 18.43
N ALA A 17 -36.57 -4.37 17.69
CA ALA A 17 -35.33 -5.02 17.33
C ALA A 17 -34.54 -4.02 16.45
N ALA A 18 -33.62 -3.32 17.05
CA ALA A 18 -32.63 -2.56 16.30
C ALA A 18 -31.89 -3.57 15.41
N GLN A 19 -32.28 -3.63 14.15
CA GLN A 19 -31.59 -4.40 13.14
C GLN A 19 -30.21 -3.74 13.03
N ALA A 20 -29.20 -4.36 13.62
CA ALA A 20 -27.83 -3.92 13.46
C ALA A 20 -27.56 -3.94 11.96
N ALA A 21 -27.49 -2.76 11.34
CA ALA A 21 -27.17 -2.63 9.92
C ALA A 21 -25.84 -3.34 9.70
N GLU A 22 -25.85 -4.34 8.83
CA GLU A 22 -24.63 -5.07 8.49
C GLU A 22 -23.62 -4.08 7.92
N GLN A 23 -22.44 -4.01 8.54
CA GLN A 23 -21.40 -3.08 8.10
C GLN A 23 -20.98 -3.44 6.67
N PRO A 24 -20.99 -2.49 5.74
CA PRO A 24 -20.56 -2.76 4.37
C PRO A 24 -19.10 -3.22 4.36
N THR A 25 -18.82 -4.20 3.50
CA THR A 25 -17.47 -4.77 3.38
C THR A 25 -16.81 -4.29 2.11
N LEU A 26 -15.57 -3.76 2.24
CA LEU A 26 -14.74 -3.32 1.14
C LEU A 26 -13.65 -4.36 0.86
N THR A 27 -13.46 -4.71 -0.41
CA THR A 27 -12.38 -5.58 -0.87
C THR A 27 -11.19 -4.73 -1.29
N LEU A 28 -10.11 -4.83 -0.54
CA LEU A 28 -8.85 -4.15 -0.81
C LEU A 28 -7.93 -5.06 -1.62
N LEU A 29 -7.36 -4.53 -2.68
CA LEU A 29 -6.39 -5.20 -3.54
C LEU A 29 -4.99 -4.72 -3.17
N THR A 30 -4.01 -5.60 -3.14
CA THR A 30 -2.61 -5.25 -2.85
C THR A 30 -1.66 -6.36 -3.30
N GLU A 31 -0.35 -6.08 -3.27
CA GLU A 31 0.70 -7.09 -3.28
C GLU A 31 1.44 -7.12 -1.95
N LEU A 32 2.29 -8.10 -1.71
CA LEU A 32 3.19 -8.07 -0.55
C LEU A 32 4.30 -7.04 -0.79
N TRP A 33 4.33 -6.04 0.07
CA TRP A 33 5.27 -4.91 -0.01
C TRP A 33 5.74 -4.51 1.41
N PRO A 34 6.52 -5.39 2.08
CA PRO A 34 6.91 -5.18 3.46
C PRO A 34 7.86 -3.97 3.62
N PRO A 35 7.74 -3.19 4.71
CA PRO A 35 6.92 -3.44 5.89
C PRO A 35 5.50 -2.86 5.80
N TYR A 36 5.07 -2.34 4.66
CA TYR A 36 3.77 -1.67 4.47
C TYR A 36 2.61 -2.66 4.34
N VAL A 37 2.80 -3.74 3.57
CA VAL A 37 1.89 -4.91 3.50
C VAL A 37 2.71 -6.17 3.58
N MET A 38 2.46 -7.01 4.57
CA MET A 38 3.25 -8.22 4.80
C MET A 38 2.42 -9.36 5.41
N ARG A 39 2.95 -10.58 5.33
CA ARG A 39 2.48 -11.68 6.16
C ARG A 39 3.20 -11.62 7.50
N LEU A 40 2.43 -11.72 8.57
CA LEU A 40 2.92 -11.85 9.93
C LEU A 40 3.29 -13.31 10.22
N ASP A 41 3.96 -13.56 11.36
CA ASP A 41 4.43 -14.90 11.74
C ASP A 41 3.30 -15.91 11.92
N ASP A 42 2.09 -15.45 12.27
CA ASP A 42 0.88 -16.26 12.39
C ASP A 42 0.18 -16.52 11.03
N GLY A 43 0.75 -16.04 9.93
CA GLY A 43 0.22 -16.16 8.56
C GLY A 43 -0.85 -15.12 8.20
N SER A 44 -1.29 -14.29 9.14
CA SER A 44 -2.23 -13.21 8.87
C SER A 44 -1.59 -12.09 8.04
N LEU A 45 -2.42 -11.20 7.49
CA LEU A 45 -1.96 -10.03 6.75
C LEU A 45 -1.94 -8.80 7.67
N GLY A 46 -0.78 -8.16 7.74
CA GLY A 46 -0.51 -6.92 8.45
C GLY A 46 0.37 -6.00 7.62
N GLY A 47 1.09 -5.12 8.29
CA GLY A 47 1.95 -4.09 7.71
C GLY A 47 1.40 -2.70 7.94
N ALA A 48 2.29 -1.70 7.96
CA ALA A 48 1.96 -0.36 8.43
C ALA A 48 0.78 0.27 7.68
N ASP A 49 0.82 0.27 6.35
CA ASP A 49 -0.20 0.93 5.54
C ASP A 49 -1.50 0.12 5.48
N LEU A 50 -1.40 -1.22 5.48
CA LEU A 50 -2.59 -2.08 5.54
C LEU A 50 -3.33 -1.94 6.87
N GLU A 51 -2.62 -1.94 8.00
CA GLU A 51 -3.25 -1.74 9.31
C GLU A 51 -3.82 -0.33 9.45
N LEU A 52 -3.11 0.68 8.96
CA LEU A 52 -3.58 2.06 8.93
C LEU A 52 -4.90 2.18 8.14
N ALA A 53 -4.92 1.65 6.92
CA ALA A 53 -6.11 1.66 6.06
C ALA A 53 -7.30 0.95 6.73
N ARG A 54 -7.07 -0.25 7.29
CA ARG A 54 -8.10 -1.03 8.01
C ARG A 54 -8.64 -0.29 9.23
N THR A 55 -7.75 0.29 10.05
CA THR A 55 -8.14 1.01 11.26
C THR A 55 -9.05 2.19 10.93
N VAL A 56 -8.65 3.00 9.94
CA VAL A 56 -9.45 4.16 9.52
C VAL A 56 -10.80 3.71 8.93
N LEU A 57 -10.83 2.73 8.03
CA LEU A 57 -12.07 2.21 7.44
C LEU A 57 -12.99 1.61 8.50
N THR A 58 -12.45 0.89 9.49
CA THR A 58 -13.24 0.33 10.60
C THR A 58 -13.89 1.44 11.42
N ARG A 59 -13.18 2.52 11.70
CA ARG A 59 -13.74 3.71 12.38
C ARG A 59 -14.82 4.42 11.56
N MET A 60 -14.75 4.32 10.24
CA MET A 60 -15.76 4.82 9.33
C MET A 60 -16.97 3.86 9.19
N GLY A 61 -16.96 2.71 9.88
CA GLY A 61 -18.07 1.73 9.88
C GLY A 61 -17.97 0.67 8.77
N TYR A 62 -16.81 0.50 8.13
CA TYR A 62 -16.59 -0.53 7.11
C TYR A 62 -15.84 -1.74 7.67
N ARG A 63 -16.19 -2.93 7.17
CA ARG A 63 -15.33 -4.12 7.25
C ARG A 63 -14.45 -4.19 6.01
N THR A 64 -13.31 -4.87 6.11
CA THR A 64 -12.40 -5.04 4.97
C THR A 64 -12.05 -6.50 4.75
N THR A 65 -12.00 -6.91 3.49
CA THR A 65 -11.32 -8.12 3.02
C THR A 65 -10.12 -7.71 2.18
N VAL A 66 -9.07 -8.53 2.14
CA VAL A 66 -7.84 -8.22 1.39
C VAL A 66 -7.52 -9.35 0.44
N LYS A 67 -7.29 -9.00 -0.83
CA LYS A 67 -6.75 -9.90 -1.85
C LYS A 67 -5.30 -9.52 -2.13
N VAL A 68 -4.39 -10.45 -1.89
CA VAL A 68 -2.98 -10.31 -2.26
C VAL A 68 -2.77 -10.95 -3.62
N LEU A 69 -2.26 -10.17 -4.57
CA LEU A 69 -2.07 -10.55 -5.97
C LEU A 69 -0.74 -9.96 -6.48
N PRO A 70 -0.12 -10.49 -7.54
CA PRO A 70 0.95 -9.80 -8.24
C PRO A 70 0.49 -8.43 -8.76
N TRP A 71 1.33 -7.38 -8.68
CA TRP A 71 0.95 -5.99 -8.96
C TRP A 71 0.18 -5.80 -10.27
N LYS A 72 0.64 -6.42 -11.34
CA LYS A 72 -0.06 -6.38 -12.63
C LYS A 72 -1.53 -6.84 -12.53
N ARG A 73 -1.79 -7.86 -11.71
CA ARG A 73 -3.16 -8.36 -11.46
C ARG A 73 -3.95 -7.42 -10.57
N VAL A 74 -3.31 -6.79 -9.56
CA VAL A 74 -3.93 -5.74 -8.75
C VAL A 74 -4.48 -4.63 -9.65
N LEU A 75 -3.65 -4.09 -10.55
CA LEU A 75 -4.06 -3.04 -11.49
C LEU A 75 -5.18 -3.50 -12.42
N GLN A 76 -5.10 -4.74 -12.94
CA GLN A 76 -6.13 -5.30 -13.82
C GLN A 76 -7.47 -5.45 -13.10
N GLU A 77 -7.48 -6.05 -11.90
CA GLU A 77 -8.72 -6.25 -11.13
C GLU A 77 -9.33 -4.92 -10.70
N ALA A 78 -8.53 -3.93 -10.33
CA ALA A 78 -9.01 -2.59 -10.00
C ALA A 78 -9.67 -1.88 -11.21
N ARG A 79 -9.06 -1.95 -12.40
CA ARG A 79 -9.68 -1.42 -13.64
C ARG A 79 -11.01 -2.08 -13.96
N LEU A 80 -11.14 -3.37 -13.69
CA LEU A 80 -12.38 -4.13 -13.86
C LEU A 80 -13.35 -3.97 -12.68
N GLN A 81 -13.02 -3.10 -11.70
CA GLN A 81 -13.81 -2.85 -10.50
C GLN A 81 -14.10 -4.13 -9.66
N GLN A 82 -13.19 -5.12 -9.72
CA GLN A 82 -13.29 -6.38 -8.97
C GLN A 82 -12.79 -6.27 -7.51
N GLY A 83 -12.34 -5.08 -7.12
CA GLY A 83 -12.05 -4.64 -5.77
C GLY A 83 -12.59 -3.24 -5.54
N ASP A 84 -12.55 -2.77 -4.30
CA ASP A 84 -13.04 -1.46 -3.92
C ASP A 84 -11.92 -0.42 -3.83
N GLY A 85 -10.69 -0.87 -3.57
CA GLY A 85 -9.52 -0.01 -3.54
C GLY A 85 -8.22 -0.77 -3.63
N ILE A 86 -7.14 -0.04 -3.89
CA ILE A 86 -5.76 -0.55 -3.89
C ILE A 86 -5.01 0.06 -2.72
N VAL A 87 -4.41 -0.77 -1.86
CA VAL A 87 -3.47 -0.32 -0.83
C VAL A 87 -2.09 -0.16 -1.47
N ASP A 88 -1.37 0.90 -1.09
CA ASP A 88 -0.04 1.28 -1.59
C ASP A 88 0.01 1.65 -3.08
N ALA A 89 -1.06 2.27 -3.57
CA ALA A 89 -1.05 2.84 -4.90
C ALA A 89 -0.29 4.18 -4.92
N PHE A 90 0.86 4.25 -5.59
CA PHE A 90 1.48 5.53 -5.92
C PHE A 90 0.60 6.32 -6.89
N PHE A 91 0.61 7.64 -6.74
CA PHE A 91 -0.10 8.52 -7.67
C PHE A 91 0.50 8.43 -9.07
N GLU A 92 -0.35 8.19 -10.04
CA GLU A 92 -0.05 8.32 -11.48
C GLU A 92 -1.25 8.93 -12.18
N GLU A 93 -1.03 9.97 -12.97
CA GLU A 93 -2.10 10.68 -13.67
C GLU A 93 -2.95 9.75 -14.54
N ARG A 94 -2.31 8.81 -15.26
CA ARG A 94 -3.02 7.80 -16.08
C ARG A 94 -3.95 6.87 -15.26
N ARG A 95 -3.79 6.79 -13.94
CA ARG A 95 -4.65 5.99 -13.07
C ARG A 95 -5.92 6.74 -12.65
N LEU A 96 -5.97 8.06 -12.84
CA LEU A 96 -7.17 8.86 -12.59
C LEU A 96 -8.37 8.45 -13.47
N GLU A 97 -8.13 7.77 -14.58
CA GLU A 97 -9.20 7.22 -15.42
C GLU A 97 -10.05 6.15 -14.71
N TRP A 98 -9.55 5.53 -13.65
CA TRP A 98 -10.21 4.41 -12.96
C TRP A 98 -9.98 4.35 -11.44
N LEU A 99 -9.23 5.31 -10.86
CA LEU A 99 -9.02 5.46 -9.42
C LEU A 99 -9.33 6.88 -8.94
N HIS A 100 -9.99 6.96 -7.79
CA HIS A 100 -10.09 8.15 -6.96
C HIS A 100 -9.00 8.10 -5.89
N TYR A 101 -8.12 9.09 -5.89
CA TYR A 101 -7.09 9.22 -4.85
C TYR A 101 -7.59 10.15 -3.73
N PRO A 102 -7.49 9.74 -2.45
CA PRO A 102 -7.63 10.66 -1.34
C PRO A 102 -6.56 11.77 -1.39
N ASP A 103 -6.81 12.93 -0.80
CA ASP A 103 -5.77 13.97 -0.68
C ASP A 103 -4.67 13.55 0.32
N GLU A 104 -5.07 12.87 1.40
CA GLU A 104 -4.14 12.40 2.44
C GLU A 104 -3.58 11.03 2.06
N PRO A 105 -2.25 10.88 1.88
CA PRO A 105 -1.62 9.58 1.62
C PRO A 105 -1.59 8.72 2.89
N LEU A 106 -1.47 7.40 2.75
CA LEU A 106 -1.17 6.49 3.87
C LEU A 106 0.22 6.79 4.43
N SER A 107 1.23 6.73 3.57
CA SER A 107 2.63 6.99 3.91
C SER A 107 3.36 7.73 2.79
N GLN A 108 4.60 8.13 3.06
CA GLN A 108 5.52 8.68 2.07
C GLN A 108 6.82 7.89 2.12
N SER A 109 7.36 7.58 0.95
CA SER A 109 8.59 6.83 0.83
C SER A 109 9.28 7.15 -0.49
N GLY A 110 10.62 7.01 -0.53
CA GLY A 110 11.42 7.28 -1.73
C GLY A 110 11.94 6.00 -2.37
N GLU A 111 12.00 5.99 -3.71
CA GLU A 111 12.76 5.01 -4.45
C GLU A 111 14.24 5.40 -4.41
N VAL A 112 15.12 4.45 -4.07
CA VAL A 112 16.58 4.63 -4.04
C VAL A 112 17.28 3.58 -4.91
N ILE A 113 18.55 3.79 -5.19
CA ILE A 113 19.39 2.83 -5.91
C ILE A 113 20.06 1.93 -4.88
N PHE A 114 19.75 0.64 -4.89
CA PHE A 114 20.48 -0.40 -4.17
C PHE A 114 21.63 -0.93 -5.05
N PHE A 115 22.80 -1.17 -4.47
CA PHE A 115 24.01 -1.61 -5.16
C PHE A 115 24.86 -2.52 -4.25
N PRO A 116 25.71 -3.38 -4.82
CA PRO A 116 26.71 -4.13 -4.04
C PRO A 116 27.76 -3.18 -3.45
N LEU A 117 28.13 -3.36 -2.18
CA LEU A 117 29.12 -2.50 -1.50
C LEU A 117 30.53 -2.58 -2.11
N ASP A 118 30.86 -3.68 -2.80
CA ASP A 118 32.12 -3.83 -3.56
C ASP A 118 32.09 -3.09 -4.90
N LYS A 119 30.92 -2.63 -5.37
CA LYS A 119 30.71 -1.86 -6.59
C LYS A 119 29.71 -0.72 -6.37
N PRO A 120 30.07 0.27 -5.52
CA PRO A 120 29.14 1.31 -5.13
C PRO A 120 28.75 2.21 -6.30
N VAL A 121 27.50 2.64 -6.31
CA VAL A 121 26.95 3.62 -7.26
C VAL A 121 26.81 4.96 -6.56
N ASP A 122 27.65 5.93 -6.91
CA ASP A 122 27.50 7.33 -6.45
C ASP A 122 26.35 7.99 -7.24
N TYR A 123 25.14 7.79 -6.74
CA TYR A 123 23.94 8.32 -7.38
C TYR A 123 23.73 9.80 -7.03
N GLN A 124 24.00 10.68 -7.97
CA GLN A 124 23.73 12.12 -7.85
C GLN A 124 22.53 12.56 -8.71
N SER A 125 22.30 11.89 -9.85
CA SER A 125 21.23 12.12 -10.80
C SER A 125 21.07 10.90 -11.72
N LEU A 126 20.08 10.91 -12.61
CA LEU A 126 19.88 9.83 -13.60
C LEU A 126 21.11 9.64 -14.52
N ALA A 127 21.91 10.68 -14.75
CA ALA A 127 23.16 10.59 -15.50
C ALA A 127 24.22 9.69 -14.82
N SER A 128 24.19 9.56 -13.50
CA SER A 128 25.09 8.67 -12.74
C SER A 128 24.85 7.18 -13.06
N LEU A 129 23.68 6.85 -13.65
CA LEU A 129 23.32 5.46 -14.01
C LEU A 129 23.85 5.03 -15.37
N LYS A 130 24.61 5.91 -16.07
CA LYS A 130 25.11 5.63 -17.43
C LYS A 130 25.83 4.29 -17.53
N GLY A 131 25.41 3.46 -18.48
CA GLY A 131 25.97 2.14 -18.78
C GLY A 131 25.50 1.01 -17.86
N LEU A 132 24.77 1.30 -16.81
CA LEU A 132 24.34 0.31 -15.82
C LEU A 132 23.07 -0.45 -16.27
N ARG A 133 22.95 -1.70 -15.83
CA ARG A 133 21.76 -2.54 -15.92
C ARG A 133 20.99 -2.42 -14.60
N ILE A 134 19.86 -1.74 -14.63
CA ILE A 134 19.07 -1.39 -13.44
C ILE A 134 17.83 -2.29 -13.36
N GLY A 135 17.73 -3.09 -12.31
CA GLY A 135 16.53 -3.87 -12.01
C GLY A 135 15.35 -2.97 -11.65
N THR A 136 14.18 -3.21 -12.25
CA THR A 136 12.94 -2.47 -12.01
C THR A 136 11.75 -3.42 -11.91
N GLN A 137 10.65 -2.98 -11.30
CA GLN A 137 9.38 -3.71 -11.32
C GLN A 137 8.52 -3.22 -12.49
N THR A 138 7.86 -4.16 -13.17
CA THR A 138 6.93 -3.83 -14.25
C THR A 138 5.70 -3.11 -13.69
N ASP A 139 5.25 -2.07 -14.40
CA ASP A 139 4.07 -1.25 -14.07
C ASP A 139 4.14 -0.48 -12.74
N TYR A 140 5.35 -0.37 -12.13
CA TYR A 140 5.57 0.54 -11.00
C TYR A 140 5.66 2.00 -11.47
N ALA A 141 5.34 2.90 -10.56
CA ALA A 141 5.31 4.35 -10.79
C ALA A 141 6.69 4.99 -10.49
N TYR A 142 7.64 4.85 -11.40
CA TYR A 142 8.98 5.46 -11.24
C TYR A 142 9.07 6.93 -11.66
N GLY A 143 7.97 7.52 -12.14
CA GLY A 143 7.97 8.86 -12.72
C GLY A 143 8.55 8.89 -14.15
N GLU A 144 8.05 9.85 -14.95
CA GLU A 144 8.38 9.94 -16.38
C GLU A 144 9.88 10.18 -16.62
N ALA A 145 10.52 11.02 -15.81
CA ALA A 145 11.94 11.32 -15.92
C ALA A 145 12.79 10.06 -15.87
N PHE A 146 12.55 9.16 -14.91
CA PHE A 146 13.25 7.89 -14.85
C PHE A 146 12.89 6.96 -16.00
N LEU A 147 11.61 6.88 -16.38
CA LEU A 147 11.15 5.97 -17.43
C LEU A 147 11.65 6.34 -18.83
N THR A 148 11.87 7.62 -19.12
CA THR A 148 12.32 8.14 -20.42
C THR A 148 13.82 8.43 -20.50
N ALA A 149 14.52 8.49 -19.36
CA ALA A 149 15.96 8.75 -19.34
C ALA A 149 16.75 7.75 -20.18
N ALA A 150 17.69 8.25 -20.97
CA ALA A 150 18.60 7.42 -21.75
C ALA A 150 19.92 7.16 -21.01
N GLY A 151 20.74 6.27 -21.55
CA GLY A 151 22.10 6.01 -21.08
C GLY A 151 22.26 4.82 -20.15
N PHE A 152 21.21 4.20 -19.65
CA PHE A 152 21.22 2.96 -18.86
C PHE A 152 20.12 2.00 -19.32
N THR A 153 20.24 0.73 -18.96
CA THR A 153 19.28 -0.33 -19.34
C THR A 153 18.38 -0.65 -18.15
N ARG A 154 17.06 -0.48 -18.30
CA ARG A 154 16.06 -0.98 -17.35
C ARG A 154 15.82 -2.45 -17.62
N VAL A 155 15.82 -3.25 -16.55
CA VAL A 155 15.54 -4.69 -16.61
C VAL A 155 14.28 -4.95 -15.81
N PRO A 156 13.08 -4.84 -16.44
CA PRO A 156 11.82 -5.00 -15.73
C PRO A 156 11.56 -6.47 -15.40
N MET A 157 11.02 -6.71 -14.22
CA MET A 157 10.60 -8.04 -13.77
C MET A 157 9.16 -8.01 -13.26
N THR A 158 8.44 -9.14 -13.43
CA THR A 158 7.03 -9.31 -13.04
C THR A 158 6.85 -10.56 -12.19
N GLY A 159 6.04 -10.52 -11.12
CA GLY A 159 5.63 -11.68 -10.32
C GLY A 159 5.97 -11.56 -8.84
N GLU A 160 5.53 -12.53 -8.05
CA GLU A 160 5.85 -12.61 -6.62
C GLU A 160 7.37 -12.79 -6.39
N SER A 161 7.87 -12.20 -5.31
CA SER A 161 9.28 -12.29 -4.89
C SER A 161 10.32 -11.76 -5.90
N ASN A 162 9.89 -10.99 -6.90
CA ASN A 162 10.83 -10.43 -7.89
C ASN A 162 11.87 -9.50 -7.29
N MET A 163 11.50 -8.73 -6.28
CA MET A 163 12.44 -7.83 -5.60
C MET A 163 13.58 -8.61 -4.96
N ILE A 164 13.28 -9.72 -4.28
CA ILE A 164 14.31 -10.62 -3.73
C ILE A 164 15.17 -11.21 -4.85
N LYS A 165 14.53 -11.67 -5.93
CA LYS A 165 15.26 -12.22 -7.11
C LYS A 165 16.16 -11.17 -7.74
N GLN A 166 15.75 -9.90 -7.81
CA GLN A 166 16.60 -8.82 -8.32
C GLN A 166 17.83 -8.59 -7.43
N LEU A 167 17.68 -8.64 -6.09
CA LEU A 167 18.82 -8.57 -5.18
C LEU A 167 19.83 -9.70 -5.46
N HIS A 168 19.36 -10.93 -5.61
CA HIS A 168 20.25 -12.06 -5.95
C HIS A 168 20.88 -11.94 -7.35
N LEU A 169 20.15 -11.44 -8.35
CA LEU A 169 20.70 -11.18 -9.68
C LEU A 169 21.77 -10.08 -9.65
N MET A 170 21.59 -9.07 -8.81
CA MET A 170 22.57 -8.02 -8.58
C MET A 170 23.84 -8.58 -7.92
N MET A 171 23.70 -9.38 -6.86
CA MET A 171 24.83 -10.04 -6.21
C MET A 171 25.57 -11.03 -7.14
N ALA A 172 24.86 -11.63 -8.11
CA ALA A 172 25.44 -12.49 -9.15
C ALA A 172 26.04 -11.69 -10.33
N GLY A 173 26.09 -10.37 -10.28
CA GLY A 173 26.64 -9.49 -11.34
C GLY A 173 25.80 -9.48 -12.63
N ARG A 174 24.55 -9.94 -12.61
CA ARG A 174 23.62 -9.88 -13.74
C ARG A 174 22.86 -8.56 -13.84
N LEU A 175 22.73 -7.86 -12.72
CA LEU A 175 22.30 -6.46 -12.60
C LEU A 175 23.44 -5.69 -11.94
N ASP A 176 23.55 -4.40 -12.25
CA ASP A 176 24.56 -3.54 -11.64
C ASP A 176 23.97 -2.81 -10.41
N ALA A 177 22.66 -2.54 -10.45
CA ALA A 177 21.90 -1.97 -9.35
C ALA A 177 20.41 -2.32 -9.46
N VAL A 178 19.65 -1.98 -8.42
CA VAL A 178 18.19 -2.15 -8.38
C VAL A 178 17.55 -0.87 -7.85
N VAL A 179 16.53 -0.37 -8.55
CA VAL A 179 15.66 0.70 -8.02
C VAL A 179 14.57 0.05 -7.17
N MET A 180 14.48 0.48 -5.91
CA MET A 180 13.51 -0.07 -4.97
C MET A 180 13.17 0.98 -3.90
N ASN A 181 11.96 0.92 -3.38
CA ASN A 181 11.60 1.70 -2.20
C ASN A 181 12.60 1.46 -1.06
N GLN A 182 13.07 2.53 -0.42
CA GLN A 182 14.14 2.45 0.57
C GLN A 182 13.80 1.51 1.74
N MET A 183 12.60 1.64 2.30
CA MET A 183 12.19 0.82 3.45
C MET A 183 11.96 -0.64 3.06
N VAL A 184 11.32 -0.86 1.92
CA VAL A 184 11.12 -2.21 1.35
C VAL A 184 12.47 -2.89 1.08
N GLY A 185 13.38 -2.19 0.38
CA GLY A 185 14.69 -2.73 0.08
C GLY A 185 15.50 -3.06 1.33
N ARG A 186 15.52 -2.17 2.33
CA ARG A 186 16.19 -2.44 3.61
C ARG A 186 15.59 -3.64 4.35
N TYR A 187 14.26 -3.76 4.35
CA TYR A 187 13.58 -4.92 4.93
C TYR A 187 13.99 -6.22 4.23
N LEU A 188 13.94 -6.24 2.90
CA LEU A 188 14.30 -7.42 2.11
C LEU A 188 15.79 -7.78 2.22
N VAL A 189 16.68 -6.80 2.14
CA VAL A 189 18.14 -6.98 2.30
C VAL A 189 18.45 -7.61 3.66
N ARG A 190 17.83 -7.11 4.74
CA ARG A 190 17.98 -7.69 6.08
C ARG A 190 17.42 -9.11 6.16
N GLY A 191 16.22 -9.34 5.60
CA GLY A 191 15.58 -10.66 5.57
C GLY A 191 16.36 -11.72 4.78
N GLN A 192 17.23 -11.29 3.85
CA GLN A 192 18.13 -12.18 3.10
C GLN A 192 19.54 -12.28 3.70
N GLY A 193 19.82 -11.61 4.83
CA GLY A 193 21.16 -11.59 5.44
C GLY A 193 22.21 -10.87 4.59
N LEU A 194 21.82 -9.89 3.76
CA LEU A 194 22.69 -9.18 2.82
C LEU A 194 23.05 -7.76 3.27
N GLN A 195 22.74 -7.36 4.51
CA GLN A 195 22.94 -6.00 5.02
C GLN A 195 24.39 -5.54 5.02
N ASP A 196 25.35 -6.46 5.08
CA ASP A 196 26.79 -6.19 5.06
C ASP A 196 27.38 -6.25 3.63
N GLN A 197 26.55 -6.51 2.63
CA GLN A 197 26.97 -6.66 1.23
C GLN A 197 26.27 -5.69 0.27
N ILE A 198 25.11 -5.14 0.66
CA ILE A 198 24.28 -4.25 -0.16
C ILE A 198 24.12 -2.91 0.54
N GLY A 199 24.45 -1.84 -0.16
CA GLY A 199 24.16 -0.46 0.21
C GLY A 199 23.06 0.14 -0.66
N HIS A 200 22.71 1.38 -0.36
CA HIS A 200 21.79 2.17 -1.17
C HIS A 200 22.22 3.62 -1.24
N SER A 201 21.72 4.35 -2.26
CA SER A 201 21.97 5.79 -2.38
C SER A 201 21.25 6.59 -1.30
N ASP A 202 21.82 7.73 -0.91
CA ASP A 202 21.17 8.70 -0.02
C ASP A 202 20.07 9.49 -0.75
N LYS A 203 20.30 9.78 -2.05
CA LYS A 203 19.33 10.48 -2.89
C LYS A 203 18.30 9.54 -3.45
N THR A 204 17.05 10.01 -3.48
CA THR A 204 15.94 9.33 -4.14
C THR A 204 15.98 9.50 -5.65
N VAL A 205 15.48 8.51 -6.36
CA VAL A 205 15.34 8.51 -7.82
C VAL A 205 14.14 9.34 -8.27
N THR A 206 13.12 9.42 -7.42
CA THR A 206 11.84 10.09 -7.67
C THR A 206 11.57 11.13 -6.59
N ASP A 207 10.99 12.27 -6.96
CA ASP A 207 10.88 13.43 -6.07
C ASP A 207 9.90 13.27 -4.92
N SER A 208 8.88 12.45 -5.03
CA SER A 208 8.07 12.03 -3.88
C SER A 208 7.15 10.88 -4.26
N ASN A 209 7.24 9.80 -3.54
CA ASN A 209 6.30 8.70 -3.67
C ASN A 209 5.37 8.71 -2.46
N ARG A 210 4.14 9.17 -2.69
CA ARG A 210 3.05 9.11 -1.72
C ARG A 210 2.24 7.85 -1.99
N ASN A 211 2.10 7.01 -0.96
CA ASN A 211 1.31 5.78 -1.01
C ASN A 211 -0.12 6.08 -0.60
N PHE A 212 -1.06 5.60 -1.35
CA PHE A 212 -2.48 5.85 -1.09
C PHE A 212 -3.28 4.55 -0.96
N LEU A 213 -4.36 4.62 -0.19
CA LEU A 213 -5.51 3.77 -0.44
C LEU A 213 -6.34 4.44 -1.54
N ALA A 214 -6.11 4.07 -2.80
CA ALA A 214 -6.85 4.61 -3.92
C ALA A 214 -8.10 3.76 -4.20
N PHE A 215 -9.25 4.39 -4.39
CA PHE A 215 -10.54 3.71 -4.56
C PHE A 215 -10.91 3.58 -6.04
N THR A 216 -11.48 2.44 -6.45
CA THR A 216 -11.95 2.22 -7.81
C THR A 216 -13.18 3.09 -8.13
N HIS A 217 -13.45 3.35 -9.43
CA HIS A 217 -14.59 4.17 -9.88
C HIS A 217 -15.95 3.47 -9.72
N LYS A 218 -16.22 2.88 -8.55
CA LYS A 218 -17.57 2.40 -8.23
C LYS A 218 -18.46 3.54 -7.74
N PRO A 219 -19.79 3.45 -7.87
CA PRO A 219 -20.71 4.46 -7.36
C PRO A 219 -20.44 4.77 -5.88
N GLY A 220 -20.30 6.05 -5.55
CA GLY A 220 -20.04 6.52 -4.19
C GLY A 220 -18.57 6.51 -3.74
N HIS A 221 -17.64 5.92 -4.50
CA HIS A 221 -16.24 5.80 -4.10
C HIS A 221 -15.47 7.13 -4.17
N GLU A 222 -15.87 8.09 -5.00
CA GLU A 222 -15.32 9.44 -4.95
C GLU A 222 -15.57 10.09 -3.57
N LYS A 223 -16.83 10.02 -3.11
CA LYS A 223 -17.19 10.50 -1.77
C LYS A 223 -16.46 9.71 -0.67
N LEU A 224 -16.33 8.39 -0.84
CA LEU A 224 -15.60 7.54 0.10
C LEU A 224 -14.13 7.94 0.19
N ALA A 225 -13.45 8.20 -0.94
CA ALA A 225 -12.07 8.67 -0.98
C ALA A 225 -11.90 10.00 -0.23
N TYR A 226 -12.80 10.95 -0.45
CA TYR A 226 -12.80 12.21 0.28
C TYR A 226 -13.01 12.02 1.80
N GLN A 227 -14.00 11.22 2.19
CA GLN A 227 -14.27 10.95 3.62
C GLN A 227 -13.11 10.19 4.28
N PHE A 228 -12.51 9.23 3.58
CA PHE A 228 -11.33 8.52 4.04
C PHE A 228 -10.16 9.47 4.25
N SER A 229 -9.92 10.41 3.33
CA SER A 229 -8.89 11.44 3.45
C SER A 229 -9.01 12.22 4.75
N LEU A 230 -10.22 12.71 5.06
CA LEU A 230 -10.48 13.46 6.30
C LEU A 230 -10.27 12.61 7.56
N ALA A 231 -10.77 11.37 7.56
CA ALA A 231 -10.64 10.45 8.68
C ALA A 231 -9.17 10.05 8.91
N LEU A 232 -8.41 9.79 7.84
CA LEU A 232 -7.00 9.46 7.89
C LEU A 232 -6.17 10.63 8.43
N LYS A 233 -6.42 11.84 7.96
CA LYS A 233 -5.76 13.06 8.46
C LYS A 233 -5.99 13.26 9.95
N ALA A 234 -7.22 13.04 10.41
CA ALA A 234 -7.55 13.11 11.84
C ALA A 234 -6.86 11.99 12.65
N PHE A 235 -6.85 10.76 12.13
CA PHE A 235 -6.20 9.62 12.78
C PHE A 235 -4.69 9.82 12.94
N LYS A 236 -4.02 10.41 11.96
CA LYS A 236 -2.57 10.71 12.01
C LYS A 236 -2.18 11.69 13.13
N GLN A 237 -3.12 12.40 13.73
CA GLN A 237 -2.87 13.26 14.88
C GLN A 237 -2.99 12.53 16.23
N THR A 238 -3.25 11.22 16.22
CA THR A 238 -3.48 10.45 17.46
C THR A 238 -2.22 9.72 17.92
N PRO A 239 -2.08 9.45 19.25
CA PRO A 239 -1.01 8.62 19.77
C PRO A 239 -1.03 7.18 19.21
N GLU A 240 -2.21 6.68 18.82
CA GLU A 240 -2.38 5.35 18.23
C GLU A 240 -1.68 5.23 16.87
N TYR A 241 -1.71 6.30 16.06
CA TYR A 241 -0.93 6.36 14.82
C TYR A 241 0.58 6.25 15.09
N GLN A 242 1.10 6.98 16.09
CA GLN A 242 2.52 6.90 16.46
C GLN A 242 2.90 5.51 16.97
N ALA A 243 2.02 4.87 17.75
CA ALA A 243 2.23 3.49 18.21
C ALA A 243 2.23 2.49 17.03
N LEU A 244 1.39 2.72 16.01
CA LEU A 244 1.36 1.91 14.80
C LEU A 244 2.69 2.04 14.04
N LEU A 245 3.19 3.24 13.78
CA LEU A 245 4.46 3.46 13.10
C LEU A 245 5.63 2.78 13.85
N THR A 246 5.72 3.02 15.16
CA THR A 246 6.76 2.42 16.02
C THR A 246 6.79 0.89 15.92
N ARG A 247 5.63 0.24 15.85
CA ARG A 247 5.51 -1.24 15.71
C ARG A 247 6.21 -1.75 14.46
N TYR A 248 6.20 -0.98 13.37
CA TYR A 248 6.80 -1.34 12.10
C TYR A 248 8.18 -0.73 11.87
N GLY A 249 8.73 0.01 12.86
CA GLY A 249 10.04 0.64 12.76
C GLY A 249 10.08 1.82 11.78
N LEU A 250 8.95 2.54 11.67
CA LEU A 250 8.74 3.70 10.80
C LEU A 250 8.67 5.00 11.60
#